data_2069f5a7cdcd6edcfd792eb93f62df9a
#
_entry.id   2069f5a7cdcd6edcfd792eb93f62df9a
#
_cell.length_a   1.000
_cell.length_b   1.000
_cell.length_c   1.000
_cell.angle_alpha   90.00
_cell.angle_beta   90.00
_cell.angle_gamma   90.00
#
_symmetry.space_group_name_H-M   'P 1'
#
loop_
_entity.id
_entity.type
_entity.pdbx_description
1 polymer ?
#
loop_
_entity_poly.entity_id
_entity_poly.type
_entity_poly.pdbx_seq_one_letter_code
_entity_poly.pdbx_strand_id
1 'polypeptide(L)'
;MLYYNTVNDLLKSSLETLMSAPVLEDFRLVGGTSLSLQIGHRMSVDIDLFSDAAYGSIDFEEIDNYLREAFPYVEAFSDLAPALGKSYSIGIDRQNVVKVDFYYTDPFIQPVIIADETIRLATVEEIIAMKVDVVQRGGRKKDFWDLHMFLDNYSIRKMLELHELRYPYDHDEALIIKNFTNFRIADGDFDPICLHGKFWDFIKDDFQTAVSKYKKS
;
A
#
# COMPACT_ATOMS: atom_id res chain seq x y z
N MET A 1 18.42 2.63 3.21
CA MET A 1 18.65 2.09 1.85
C MET A 1 17.41 1.28 1.46
N LEU A 2 16.82 1.58 0.31
CA LEU A 2 15.63 0.89 -0.19
C LEU A 2 15.99 -0.37 -1.00
N TYR A 3 15.09 -1.36 -0.99
CA TYR A 3 15.23 -2.63 -1.70
C TYR A 3 14.69 -2.52 -3.13
N TYR A 4 15.40 -1.81 -4.02
CA TYR A 4 14.98 -1.60 -5.40
C TYR A 4 14.91 -2.88 -6.26
N ASN A 5 15.49 -3.99 -5.81
CA ASN A 5 15.30 -5.30 -6.42
C ASN A 5 13.86 -5.85 -6.30
N THR A 6 12.98 -5.16 -5.59
CA THR A 6 11.54 -5.51 -5.43
C THR A 6 10.63 -4.87 -6.48
N VAL A 7 11.16 -4.01 -7.32
CA VAL A 7 10.45 -3.30 -8.39
C VAL A 7 11.22 -3.39 -9.70
N ASN A 8 10.55 -3.24 -10.83
CA ASN A 8 11.24 -3.15 -12.12
C ASN A 8 11.78 -1.72 -12.37
N ASP A 9 12.65 -1.59 -13.38
CA ASP A 9 13.29 -0.30 -13.70
C ASP A 9 12.29 0.78 -14.09
N LEU A 10 11.20 0.42 -14.78
CA LEU A 10 10.16 1.38 -15.16
C LEU A 10 9.44 1.93 -13.93
N LEU A 11 9.06 1.07 -12.98
CA LEU A 11 8.43 1.51 -11.74
C LEU A 11 9.38 2.40 -10.93
N LYS A 12 10.65 1.98 -10.81
CA LYS A 12 11.66 2.76 -10.10
C LYS A 12 11.80 4.16 -10.69
N SER A 13 12.07 4.26 -12.01
CA SER A 13 12.24 5.56 -12.66
C SER A 13 10.97 6.41 -12.63
N SER A 14 9.79 5.80 -12.76
CA SER A 14 8.51 6.50 -12.63
C SER A 14 8.32 7.05 -11.21
N LEU A 15 8.62 6.26 -10.18
CA LEU A 15 8.54 6.70 -8.79
C LEU A 15 9.49 7.87 -8.49
N GLU A 16 10.75 7.79 -8.95
CA GLU A 16 11.73 8.87 -8.79
C GLU A 16 11.25 10.17 -9.47
N THR A 17 10.68 10.07 -10.68
CA THR A 17 10.11 11.20 -11.40
C THR A 17 8.94 11.83 -10.63
N LEU A 18 7.99 11.01 -10.18
CA LEU A 18 6.82 11.47 -9.43
C LEU A 18 7.21 12.12 -8.09
N MET A 19 8.13 11.51 -7.36
CA MET A 19 8.55 12.01 -6.04
C MET A 19 9.39 13.30 -6.09
N SER A 20 9.94 13.62 -7.26
CA SER A 20 10.67 14.88 -7.51
C SER A 20 9.76 16.03 -7.93
N ALA A 21 8.47 15.75 -8.23
CA ALA A 21 7.53 16.74 -8.72
C ALA A 21 6.96 17.62 -7.59
N PRO A 22 7.05 18.97 -7.67
CA PRO A 22 6.47 19.84 -6.65
C PRO A 22 4.94 19.66 -6.49
N VAL A 23 4.21 19.43 -7.58
CA VAL A 23 2.75 19.21 -7.56
C VAL A 23 2.34 17.98 -6.75
N LEU A 24 3.28 17.09 -6.44
CA LEU A 24 3.05 15.85 -5.69
C LEU A 24 3.69 15.89 -4.28
N GLU A 25 4.12 17.06 -3.79
CA GLU A 25 4.84 17.16 -2.50
C GLU A 25 4.03 16.67 -1.28
N ASP A 26 2.70 16.80 -1.34
CA ASP A 26 1.79 16.35 -0.28
C ASP A 26 1.52 14.83 -0.31
N PHE A 27 2.02 14.11 -1.31
CA PHE A 27 1.79 12.67 -1.42
C PHE A 27 2.91 11.84 -0.80
N ARG A 28 2.51 10.71 -0.19
CA ARG A 28 3.42 9.67 0.30
C ARG A 28 3.16 8.36 -0.43
N LEU A 29 4.23 7.63 -0.71
CA LEU A 29 4.11 6.25 -1.18
C LEU A 29 3.62 5.36 -0.04
N VAL A 30 2.52 4.66 -0.28
CA VAL A 30 1.88 3.74 0.64
C VAL A 30 1.81 2.33 0.04
N GLY A 31 1.02 1.46 0.64
CA GLY A 31 0.66 0.17 0.07
C GLY A 31 1.82 -0.83 -0.06
N GLY A 32 1.66 -1.76 -1.00
CA GLY A 32 2.59 -2.87 -1.16
C GLY A 32 3.96 -2.46 -1.66
N THR A 33 4.05 -1.45 -2.52
CA THR A 33 5.33 -0.98 -3.07
C THR A 33 6.16 -0.26 -2.01
N SER A 34 5.53 0.60 -1.20
CA SER A 34 6.21 1.22 -0.06
C SER A 34 6.80 0.16 0.87
N LEU A 35 6.00 -0.87 1.21
CA LEU A 35 6.46 -1.94 2.07
C LEU A 35 7.58 -2.76 1.45
N SER A 36 7.43 -3.15 0.18
CA SER A 36 8.45 -3.93 -0.54
C SER A 36 9.79 -3.20 -0.62
N LEU A 37 9.77 -1.89 -0.88
CA LEU A 37 10.98 -1.07 -0.86
C LEU A 37 11.62 -0.97 0.53
N GLN A 38 10.83 -0.97 1.61
CA GLN A 38 11.34 -0.87 2.98
C GLN A 38 11.89 -2.18 3.53
N ILE A 39 11.30 -3.35 3.20
CA ILE A 39 11.67 -4.65 3.83
C ILE A 39 12.09 -5.75 2.84
N GLY A 40 12.00 -5.54 1.53
CA GLY A 40 12.56 -6.45 0.53
C GLY A 40 11.85 -7.80 0.37
N HIS A 41 10.61 -7.96 0.83
CA HIS A 41 9.99 -9.27 1.02
C HIS A 41 9.34 -9.87 -0.22
N ARG A 42 8.88 -9.07 -1.19
CA ARG A 42 8.25 -9.51 -2.43
C ARG A 42 8.34 -8.48 -3.55
N MET A 43 8.10 -8.91 -4.79
CA MET A 43 7.94 -7.98 -5.91
C MET A 43 6.67 -7.14 -5.78
N SER A 44 6.72 -5.90 -6.26
CA SER A 44 5.57 -4.99 -6.37
C SER A 44 5.55 -4.30 -7.72
N VAL A 45 4.34 -3.94 -8.20
CA VAL A 45 4.13 -3.50 -9.60
C VAL A 45 3.29 -2.22 -9.74
N ASP A 46 2.68 -1.74 -8.64
CA ASP A 46 1.81 -0.57 -8.62
C ASP A 46 2.46 0.56 -7.79
N ILE A 47 2.10 1.82 -8.04
CA ILE A 47 2.48 2.98 -7.23
C ILE A 47 1.21 3.53 -6.59
N ASP A 48 1.12 3.47 -5.27
CA ASP A 48 0.01 4.03 -4.48
C ASP A 48 0.51 5.31 -3.79
N LEU A 49 0.08 6.48 -4.23
CA LEU A 49 0.42 7.79 -3.68
C LEU A 49 -0.79 8.39 -2.98
N PHE A 50 -0.74 8.47 -1.65
CA PHE A 50 -1.85 8.99 -0.85
C PHE A 50 -1.45 10.27 -0.13
N SER A 51 -2.43 11.16 0.01
CA SER A 51 -2.28 12.45 0.68
C SER A 51 -3.38 12.64 1.73
N ASP A 52 -2.99 13.13 2.92
CA ASP A 52 -3.89 13.58 3.97
C ASP A 52 -4.17 15.09 3.92
N ALA A 53 -3.89 15.73 2.78
CA ALA A 53 -4.27 17.12 2.52
C ALA A 53 -5.79 17.28 2.61
N ALA A 54 -6.24 18.51 2.91
CA ALA A 54 -7.67 18.80 3.04
C ALA A 54 -8.43 18.40 1.76
N TYR A 55 -9.58 17.73 1.95
CA TYR A 55 -10.40 17.31 0.82
C TYR A 55 -10.75 18.49 -0.12
N GLY A 56 -10.48 18.32 -1.41
CA GLY A 56 -10.67 19.36 -2.44
C GLY A 56 -9.49 20.32 -2.59
N SER A 57 -8.40 20.20 -1.85
CA SER A 57 -7.20 21.05 -1.99
C SER A 57 -6.24 20.57 -3.08
N ILE A 58 -6.29 19.29 -3.48
CA ILE A 58 -5.44 18.74 -4.54
C ILE A 58 -6.00 19.13 -5.90
N ASP A 59 -5.16 19.77 -6.71
CA ASP A 59 -5.48 20.09 -8.10
C ASP A 59 -5.13 18.90 -9.00
N PHE A 60 -6.14 18.06 -9.26
CA PHE A 60 -5.99 16.91 -10.16
C PHE A 60 -5.81 17.28 -11.64
N GLU A 61 -6.18 18.50 -12.04
CA GLU A 61 -5.92 18.98 -13.41
C GLU A 61 -4.43 19.32 -13.57
N GLU A 62 -3.82 19.94 -12.56
CA GLU A 62 -2.38 20.19 -12.55
C GLU A 62 -1.58 18.87 -12.54
N ILE A 63 -2.02 17.87 -11.77
CA ILE A 63 -1.43 16.51 -11.80
C ILE A 63 -1.55 15.89 -13.19
N ASP A 64 -2.73 15.96 -13.84
CA ASP A 64 -2.97 15.42 -15.18
C ASP A 64 -2.02 16.06 -16.21
N ASN A 65 -1.86 17.38 -16.16
CA ASN A 65 -0.95 18.13 -17.01
C ASN A 65 0.51 17.73 -16.77
N TYR A 66 0.93 17.66 -15.51
CA TYR A 66 2.28 17.22 -15.17
C TYR A 66 2.57 15.82 -15.69
N LEU A 67 1.66 14.85 -15.50
CA LEU A 67 1.86 13.48 -15.96
C LEU A 67 2.04 13.42 -17.48
N ARG A 68 1.24 14.19 -18.25
CA ARG A 68 1.33 14.23 -19.73
C ARG A 68 2.61 14.90 -20.22
N GLU A 69 3.21 15.79 -19.45
CA GLU A 69 4.52 16.38 -19.76
C GLU A 69 5.68 15.44 -19.40
N ALA A 70 5.56 14.71 -18.28
CA ALA A 70 6.64 13.89 -17.73
C ALA A 70 6.75 12.49 -18.38
N PHE A 71 5.63 11.93 -18.90
CA PHE A 71 5.59 10.56 -19.41
C PHE A 71 5.11 10.51 -20.87
N PRO A 72 5.79 9.71 -21.73
CA PRO A 72 5.39 9.51 -23.13
C PRO A 72 3.99 8.90 -23.30
N TYR A 73 3.55 8.09 -22.31
CA TYR A 73 2.21 7.49 -22.29
C TYR A 73 1.52 7.72 -20.96
N VAL A 74 0.30 8.25 -21.04
CA VAL A 74 -0.59 8.47 -19.89
C VAL A 74 -2.02 8.16 -20.29
N GLU A 75 -2.65 7.23 -19.58
CA GLU A 75 -4.06 6.88 -19.71
C GLU A 75 -4.73 6.98 -18.33
N ALA A 76 -5.74 7.85 -18.21
CA ALA A 76 -6.56 7.94 -17.00
C ALA A 76 -7.64 6.84 -17.02
N PHE A 77 -7.95 6.23 -15.88
CA PHE A 77 -8.99 5.19 -15.79
C PHE A 77 -10.40 5.76 -15.77
N SER A 78 -10.53 7.06 -15.55
CA SER A 78 -11.80 7.79 -15.60
C SER A 78 -11.56 9.23 -16.01
N ASP A 79 -12.42 9.73 -16.90
CA ASP A 79 -12.45 11.16 -17.29
C ASP A 79 -13.35 12.00 -16.38
N LEU A 80 -14.03 11.36 -15.40
CA LEU A 80 -14.88 12.07 -14.44
C LEU A 80 -14.01 12.84 -13.45
N ALA A 81 -14.56 13.95 -12.96
CA ALA A 81 -13.94 14.68 -11.86
C ALA A 81 -13.74 13.75 -10.67
N PRO A 82 -12.53 13.70 -10.10
CA PRO A 82 -12.24 12.78 -9.00
C PRO A 82 -13.01 13.17 -7.74
N ALA A 83 -13.68 12.19 -7.13
CA ALA A 83 -14.28 12.39 -5.81
C ALA A 83 -13.23 12.27 -4.71
N LEU A 84 -12.54 11.11 -4.63
CA LEU A 84 -11.52 10.84 -3.62
C LEU A 84 -10.11 10.70 -4.21
N GLY A 85 -10.00 10.60 -5.53
CA GLY A 85 -8.71 10.40 -6.18
C GLY A 85 -8.85 9.96 -7.64
N LYS A 86 -7.72 9.73 -8.28
CA LYS A 86 -7.63 9.38 -9.69
C LYS A 86 -6.55 8.33 -9.92
N SER A 87 -6.82 7.41 -10.84
CA SER A 87 -5.90 6.33 -11.22
C SER A 87 -5.45 6.48 -12.66
N TYR A 88 -4.19 6.15 -12.91
CA TYR A 88 -3.56 6.24 -14.23
C TYR A 88 -2.72 5.00 -14.54
N SER A 89 -2.56 4.75 -15.85
CA SER A 89 -1.43 3.99 -16.38
C SER A 89 -0.45 4.99 -16.98
N ILE A 90 0.80 5.01 -16.49
CA ILE A 90 1.88 5.88 -16.99
C ILE A 90 3.05 5.04 -17.47
N GLY A 91 3.79 5.51 -18.46
CA GLY A 91 4.96 4.78 -18.93
C GLY A 91 5.49 5.22 -20.29
N ILE A 92 6.10 4.27 -21.00
CA ILE A 92 6.75 4.50 -22.30
C ILE A 92 5.72 4.38 -23.45
N ASP A 93 4.87 3.35 -23.38
CA ASP A 93 3.83 3.03 -24.34
C ASP A 93 2.73 2.20 -23.68
N ARG A 94 1.69 1.81 -24.41
CA ARG A 94 0.54 1.06 -23.89
C ARG A 94 0.88 -0.32 -23.29
N GLN A 95 2.00 -0.91 -23.64
CA GLN A 95 2.43 -2.24 -23.16
C GLN A 95 3.44 -2.13 -21.99
N ASN A 96 4.11 -0.99 -21.90
CA ASN A 96 5.14 -0.70 -20.91
C ASN A 96 4.65 0.41 -19.99
N VAL A 97 3.78 0.04 -19.04
CA VAL A 97 3.12 0.97 -18.11
C VAL A 97 3.23 0.49 -16.66
N VAL A 98 3.12 1.45 -15.76
CA VAL A 98 2.92 1.25 -14.32
C VAL A 98 1.58 1.89 -13.94
N LYS A 99 0.81 1.18 -13.13
CA LYS A 99 -0.40 1.74 -12.53
C LYS A 99 -0.01 2.68 -11.39
N VAL A 100 -0.60 3.87 -11.39
CA VAL A 100 -0.42 4.87 -10.32
C VAL A 100 -1.77 5.31 -9.80
N ASP A 101 -1.92 5.28 -8.49
CA ASP A 101 -3.11 5.72 -7.77
C ASP A 101 -2.77 6.98 -6.95
N PHE A 102 -3.51 8.08 -7.17
CA PHE A 102 -3.46 9.31 -6.37
C PHE A 102 -4.76 9.46 -5.62
N TYR A 103 -4.74 9.33 -4.29
CA TYR A 103 -5.96 9.37 -3.48
C TYR A 103 -5.78 10.21 -2.21
N TYR A 104 -6.87 10.87 -1.82
CA TYR A 104 -7.02 11.37 -0.46
C TYR A 104 -7.09 10.19 0.51
N THR A 105 -6.60 10.41 1.73
CA THR A 105 -6.70 9.44 2.82
C THR A 105 -7.00 10.15 4.13
N ASP A 106 -7.43 9.39 5.13
CA ASP A 106 -7.47 9.88 6.51
C ASP A 106 -6.09 10.34 6.98
N PRO A 107 -6.01 11.24 7.98
CA PRO A 107 -4.74 11.74 8.48
C PRO A 107 -3.76 10.63 8.82
N PHE A 108 -2.52 10.76 8.38
CA PHE A 108 -1.46 9.81 8.74
C PHE A 108 -1.18 9.88 10.24
N ILE A 109 -1.06 8.72 10.88
CA ILE A 109 -0.77 8.62 12.34
C ILE A 109 0.71 8.74 12.68
N GLN A 110 1.58 8.67 11.66
CA GLN A 110 3.03 8.72 11.81
C GLN A 110 3.64 9.76 10.87
N PRO A 111 4.79 10.38 11.24
CA PRO A 111 5.53 11.27 10.36
C PRO A 111 5.96 10.57 9.06
N VAL A 112 6.13 11.35 8.00
CA VAL A 112 6.67 10.87 6.73
C VAL A 112 8.13 10.42 6.92
N ILE A 113 8.50 9.31 6.25
CA ILE A 113 9.89 8.89 6.10
C ILE A 113 10.41 9.41 4.77
N ILE A 114 11.53 10.13 4.78
CA ILE A 114 12.24 10.54 3.57
C ILE A 114 13.39 9.56 3.34
N ALA A 115 13.36 8.89 2.20
CA ALA A 115 14.44 7.99 1.76
C ALA A 115 15.01 8.48 0.44
N ASP A 116 16.31 8.19 0.21
CA ASP A 116 17.04 8.55 -1.02
C ASP A 116 16.75 10.01 -1.46
N GLU A 117 16.78 10.94 -0.47
CA GLU A 117 16.59 12.39 -0.57
C GLU A 117 15.16 12.85 -0.95
N THR A 118 14.42 12.11 -1.76
CA THR A 118 13.12 12.56 -2.32
C THR A 118 11.96 11.62 -2.07
N ILE A 119 12.20 10.33 -1.85
CA ILE A 119 11.14 9.32 -1.74
C ILE A 119 10.42 9.46 -0.40
N ARG A 120 9.19 9.95 -0.41
CA ARG A 120 8.31 10.09 0.75
C ARG A 120 7.54 8.80 0.98
N LEU A 121 7.76 8.16 2.11
CA LEU A 121 7.17 6.87 2.48
C LEU A 121 6.26 7.00 3.70
N ALA A 122 5.16 6.26 3.70
CA ALA A 122 4.47 5.93 4.94
C ALA A 122 5.31 4.96 5.78
N THR A 123 5.19 5.02 7.11
CA THR A 123 5.90 4.09 7.99
C THR A 123 5.33 2.67 7.88
N VAL A 124 6.07 1.70 8.39
CA VAL A 124 5.62 0.31 8.48
C VAL A 124 4.33 0.21 9.29
N GLU A 125 4.24 0.92 10.42
CA GLU A 125 3.05 0.94 11.29
C GLU A 125 1.82 1.48 10.56
N GLU A 126 2.01 2.52 9.77
CA GLU A 126 0.97 3.10 8.91
C GLU A 126 0.45 2.06 7.91
N ILE A 127 1.37 1.37 7.23
CA ILE A 127 1.02 0.35 6.24
C ILE A 127 0.38 -0.88 6.91
N ILE A 128 0.82 -1.28 8.11
CA ILE A 128 0.15 -2.33 8.88
C ILE A 128 -1.31 -1.96 9.14
N ALA A 129 -1.58 -0.73 9.62
CA ALA A 129 -2.96 -0.27 9.86
C ALA A 129 -3.81 -0.33 8.57
N MET A 130 -3.28 0.18 7.45
CA MET A 130 -3.94 0.13 6.15
C MET A 130 -4.21 -1.31 5.66
N LYS A 131 -3.29 -2.24 5.89
CA LYS A 131 -3.46 -3.65 5.52
C LYS A 131 -4.47 -4.37 6.40
N VAL A 132 -4.51 -4.06 7.69
CA VAL A 132 -5.54 -4.58 8.60
C VAL A 132 -6.92 -4.12 8.16
N ASP A 133 -7.08 -2.86 7.71
CA ASP A 133 -8.31 -2.34 7.17
C ASP A 133 -8.76 -3.08 5.89
N VAL A 134 -7.82 -3.39 4.98
CA VAL A 134 -8.13 -4.22 3.81
C VAL A 134 -8.57 -5.62 4.23
N VAL A 135 -7.90 -6.24 5.22
CA VAL A 135 -8.27 -7.57 5.73
C VAL A 135 -9.61 -7.53 6.46
N GLN A 136 -9.94 -6.46 7.18
CA GLN A 136 -11.27 -6.27 7.76
C GLN A 136 -12.38 -6.43 6.71
N ARG A 137 -12.14 -6.00 5.48
CA ARG A 137 -13.06 -6.11 4.33
C ARG A 137 -12.86 -7.39 3.49
N GLY A 138 -12.06 -8.34 3.97
CA GLY A 138 -11.86 -9.66 3.37
C GLY A 138 -10.44 -9.97 2.93
N GLY A 139 -9.64 -8.96 2.63
CA GLY A 139 -8.23 -9.10 2.26
C GLY A 139 -7.97 -9.89 0.97
N ARG A 140 -6.88 -9.57 0.29
CA ARG A 140 -6.31 -10.35 -0.80
C ARG A 140 -5.10 -11.13 -0.29
N LYS A 141 -4.65 -12.15 -1.01
CA LYS A 141 -3.49 -12.96 -0.61
C LYS A 141 -2.26 -12.09 -0.29
N LYS A 142 -1.96 -11.09 -1.13
CA LYS A 142 -0.84 -10.18 -0.92
C LYS A 142 -0.94 -9.36 0.38
N ASP A 143 -2.14 -9.08 0.88
CA ASP A 143 -2.31 -8.30 2.10
C ASP A 143 -1.98 -9.15 3.35
N PHE A 144 -2.38 -10.41 3.36
CA PHE A 144 -1.94 -11.38 4.37
C PHE A 144 -0.43 -11.63 4.29
N TRP A 145 0.12 -11.72 3.07
CA TRP A 145 1.56 -11.89 2.86
C TRP A 145 2.37 -10.75 3.47
N ASP A 146 1.91 -9.51 3.24
CA ASP A 146 2.51 -8.30 3.78
C ASP A 146 2.45 -8.28 5.31
N LEU A 147 1.27 -8.55 5.92
CA LEU A 147 1.09 -8.57 7.37
C LEU A 147 1.85 -9.71 8.05
N HIS A 148 1.97 -10.87 7.39
CA HIS A 148 2.71 -12.01 7.90
C HIS A 148 4.17 -11.67 8.25
N MET A 149 4.80 -10.77 7.50
CA MET A 149 6.18 -10.33 7.74
C MET A 149 6.38 -9.70 9.12
N PHE A 150 5.29 -9.31 9.77
CA PHE A 150 5.32 -8.60 11.04
C PHE A 150 4.81 -9.40 12.23
N LEU A 151 4.31 -10.63 12.05
CA LEU A 151 3.75 -11.43 13.14
C LEU A 151 4.75 -11.72 14.28
N ASP A 152 6.05 -11.74 13.99
CA ASP A 152 7.10 -11.93 14.98
C ASP A 152 7.36 -10.67 15.84
N ASN A 153 7.12 -9.47 15.28
CA ASN A 153 7.46 -8.19 15.91
C ASN A 153 6.21 -7.40 16.37
N TYR A 154 5.07 -7.65 15.74
CA TYR A 154 3.80 -6.99 16.03
C TYR A 154 2.76 -8.05 16.39
N SER A 155 2.34 -8.08 17.65
CA SER A 155 1.23 -8.95 18.07
C SER A 155 -0.08 -8.55 17.36
N ILE A 156 -1.05 -9.47 17.29
CA ILE A 156 -2.40 -9.17 16.81
C ILE A 156 -2.99 -7.97 17.55
N ARG A 157 -2.82 -7.89 18.88
CA ARG A 157 -3.23 -6.72 19.68
C ARG A 157 -2.63 -5.42 19.16
N LYS A 158 -1.32 -5.42 18.88
CA LYS A 158 -0.65 -4.21 18.38
C LYS A 158 -1.14 -3.80 16.97
N MET A 159 -1.43 -4.76 16.10
CA MET A 159 -2.02 -4.50 14.78
C MET A 159 -3.43 -3.90 14.89
N LEU A 160 -4.24 -4.37 15.84
CA LEU A 160 -5.56 -3.82 16.14
C LEU A 160 -5.47 -2.38 16.67
N GLU A 161 -4.56 -2.12 17.63
CA GLU A 161 -4.31 -0.77 18.15
C GLU A 161 -3.90 0.22 17.04
N LEU A 162 -3.04 -0.19 16.11
CA LEU A 162 -2.65 0.65 14.98
C LEU A 162 -3.82 0.93 14.05
N HIS A 163 -4.66 -0.07 13.80
CA HIS A 163 -5.87 0.09 12.99
C HIS A 163 -6.88 1.03 13.68
N GLU A 164 -7.15 0.84 14.96
CA GLU A 164 -8.06 1.69 15.73
C GLU A 164 -7.59 3.15 15.76
N LEU A 165 -6.27 3.37 15.92
CA LEU A 165 -5.67 4.69 15.91
C LEU A 165 -5.87 5.39 14.57
N ARG A 166 -5.74 4.67 13.44
CA ARG A 166 -5.87 5.24 12.10
C ARG A 166 -7.33 5.36 11.65
N TYR A 167 -8.16 4.39 11.99
CA TYR A 167 -9.55 4.26 11.53
C TYR A 167 -10.53 4.15 12.71
N PRO A 168 -10.61 5.16 13.59
CA PRO A 168 -11.37 5.07 14.85
C PRO A 168 -12.88 4.90 14.63
N TYR A 169 -13.40 5.30 13.45
CA TYR A 169 -14.83 5.20 13.13
C TYR A 169 -15.19 3.92 12.37
N ASP A 170 -14.21 3.26 11.76
CA ASP A 170 -14.40 2.04 10.95
C ASP A 170 -13.81 0.80 11.60
N HIS A 171 -13.19 0.93 12.79
CA HIS A 171 -12.57 -0.19 13.51
C HIS A 171 -13.63 -1.15 14.06
N ASP A 172 -13.60 -2.40 13.59
CA ASP A 172 -14.39 -3.53 14.13
C ASP A 172 -13.44 -4.69 14.48
N GLU A 173 -13.01 -4.73 15.74
CA GLU A 173 -12.09 -5.76 16.24
C GLU A 173 -12.61 -7.17 15.97
N ALA A 174 -13.90 -7.43 16.21
CA ALA A 174 -14.48 -8.76 16.04
C ALA A 174 -14.44 -9.21 14.57
N LEU A 175 -14.70 -8.28 13.64
CA LEU A 175 -14.66 -8.53 12.21
C LEU A 175 -13.21 -8.73 11.73
N ILE A 176 -12.26 -7.92 12.20
CA ILE A 176 -10.82 -8.08 11.89
C ILE A 176 -10.33 -9.45 12.34
N ILE A 177 -10.58 -9.83 13.59
CA ILE A 177 -10.17 -11.13 14.16
C ILE A 177 -10.79 -12.31 13.40
N LYS A 178 -12.06 -12.20 12.99
CA LYS A 178 -12.71 -13.19 12.15
C LYS A 178 -12.02 -13.31 10.78
N ASN A 179 -11.70 -12.17 10.17
CA ASN A 179 -11.15 -12.15 8.82
C ASN A 179 -9.65 -12.46 8.78
N PHE A 180 -8.90 -12.28 9.86
CA PHE A 180 -7.52 -12.80 9.96
C PHE A 180 -7.39 -14.32 9.81
N THR A 181 -8.49 -15.05 9.96
CA THR A 181 -8.54 -16.50 9.75
C THR A 181 -9.52 -16.95 8.65
N ASN A 182 -10.04 -16.00 7.87
CA ASN A 182 -10.93 -16.25 6.74
C ASN A 182 -10.22 -15.97 5.41
N PHE A 183 -9.64 -17.00 4.83
CA PHE A 183 -8.81 -16.89 3.62
C PHE A 183 -9.60 -17.11 2.32
N ARG A 184 -10.94 -17.22 2.38
CA ARG A 184 -11.77 -17.62 1.23
C ARG A 184 -11.60 -16.75 -0.01
N ILE A 185 -11.41 -15.44 0.15
CA ILE A 185 -11.13 -14.52 -0.97
C ILE A 185 -9.68 -14.69 -1.40
N ALA A 186 -8.75 -14.64 -0.43
CA ALA A 186 -7.32 -14.74 -0.69
C ALA A 186 -6.89 -16.06 -1.33
N ASP A 187 -7.55 -17.19 -1.01
CA ASP A 187 -7.22 -18.50 -1.62
C ASP A 187 -7.38 -18.51 -3.15
N GLY A 188 -8.25 -17.66 -3.69
CA GLY A 188 -8.47 -17.52 -5.14
C GLY A 188 -7.44 -16.64 -5.86
N ASP A 189 -6.61 -15.89 -5.13
CA ASP A 189 -5.62 -15.00 -5.73
C ASP A 189 -4.33 -15.76 -6.10
N PHE A 190 -3.58 -15.20 -7.06
CA PHE A 190 -2.22 -15.65 -7.35
C PHE A 190 -1.28 -15.36 -6.19
N ASP A 191 -0.27 -16.21 -6.01
CA ASP A 191 0.80 -15.96 -5.06
C ASP A 191 1.62 -14.75 -5.51
N PRO A 192 1.98 -13.83 -4.61
CA PRO A 192 2.94 -12.79 -4.93
C PRO A 192 4.32 -13.42 -5.18
N ILE A 193 5.16 -12.77 -6.00
CA ILE A 193 6.55 -13.21 -6.18
C ILE A 193 7.32 -12.90 -4.89
N CYS A 194 7.39 -13.91 -4.02
CA CYS A 194 8.04 -13.81 -2.70
C CYS A 194 9.56 -13.92 -2.82
N LEU A 195 10.29 -13.04 -2.16
CA LEU A 195 11.76 -13.04 -2.12
C LEU A 195 12.33 -13.69 -0.85
N HIS A 196 11.48 -14.02 0.12
CA HIS A 196 11.86 -14.61 1.41
C HIS A 196 11.46 -16.10 1.56
N GLY A 197 11.07 -16.76 0.46
CA GLY A 197 10.77 -18.20 0.47
C GLY A 197 9.57 -18.59 1.33
N LYS A 198 8.60 -17.70 1.52
CA LYS A 198 7.37 -18.01 2.25
C LYS A 198 6.39 -18.78 1.36
N PHE A 199 5.51 -19.56 1.98
CA PHE A 199 4.46 -20.34 1.32
C PHE A 199 3.11 -20.02 1.92
N TRP A 200 2.07 -19.99 1.09
CA TRP A 200 0.74 -19.56 1.49
C TRP A 200 0.14 -20.39 2.64
N ASP A 201 0.32 -21.71 2.62
CA ASP A 201 -0.22 -22.57 3.67
C ASP A 201 0.40 -22.29 5.04
N PHE A 202 1.70 -22.03 5.11
CA PHE A 202 2.36 -21.65 6.36
C PHE A 202 1.91 -20.26 6.84
N ILE A 203 1.69 -19.31 5.92
CA ILE A 203 1.14 -18.00 6.26
C ILE A 203 -0.22 -18.15 6.94
N LYS A 204 -1.11 -19.00 6.39
CA LYS A 204 -2.43 -19.28 7.00
C LYS A 204 -2.30 -19.89 8.40
N ASP A 205 -1.43 -20.87 8.57
CA ASP A 205 -1.21 -21.54 9.86
C ASP A 205 -0.66 -20.57 10.91
N ASP A 206 0.25 -19.68 10.53
CA ASP A 206 0.83 -18.67 11.41
C ASP A 206 -0.24 -17.64 11.86
N PHE A 207 -1.12 -17.18 10.96
CA PHE A 207 -2.24 -16.32 11.33
C PHE A 207 -3.22 -17.02 12.28
N GLN A 208 -3.58 -18.28 12.03
CA GLN A 208 -4.45 -19.06 12.92
C GLN A 208 -3.84 -19.21 14.31
N THR A 209 -2.53 -19.46 14.35
CA THR A 209 -1.77 -19.57 15.61
C THR A 209 -1.73 -18.24 16.36
N ALA A 210 -1.44 -17.13 15.66
CA ALA A 210 -1.37 -15.80 16.26
C ALA A 210 -2.73 -15.36 16.83
N VAL A 211 -3.82 -15.58 16.07
CA VAL A 211 -5.19 -15.28 16.53
C VAL A 211 -5.58 -16.18 17.70
N SER A 212 -5.20 -17.46 17.69
CA SER A 212 -5.48 -18.37 18.81
C SER A 212 -4.76 -17.96 20.10
N LYS A 213 -3.54 -17.46 20.00
CA LYS A 213 -2.79 -16.89 21.13
C LYS A 213 -3.48 -15.62 21.65
N TYR A 214 -3.88 -14.73 20.75
CA TYR A 214 -4.58 -13.49 21.11
C TYR A 214 -5.87 -13.77 21.89
N LYS A 215 -6.70 -14.72 21.46
CA LYS A 215 -7.97 -15.07 22.13
C LYS A 215 -7.78 -15.69 23.54
N LYS A 216 -6.59 -16.12 23.90
CA LYS A 216 -6.27 -16.71 25.21
C LYS A 216 -5.60 -15.71 26.16
N SER A 217 -5.17 -14.55 25.66
CA SER A 217 -4.51 -13.48 26.43
C SER A 217 -5.52 -12.49 26.99
#